data_ce74bce3dbb502ed31c29beaef1b9137
#
_entry.id   ce74bce3dbb502ed31c29beaef1b9137
#
_cell.length_a   1.000
_cell.length_b   1.000
_cell.length_c   1.000
_cell.angle_alpha   90.00
_cell.angle_beta   90.00
_cell.angle_gamma   90.00
#
_symmetry.space_group_name_H-M   'P 1'
#
loop_
_entity.id
_entity.type
_entity.pdbx_description
1 polymer ?
#
loop_
_entity_poly.entity_id
_entity_poly.type
_entity_poly.pdbx_seq_one_letter_code
_entity_poly.pdbx_strand_id
1 'polypeptide(L)'
;MSRVVVVGGGFGGMAVAARLAKTGHEVTLLERSPDLGGALGSVSEEGFTWDAGASYTLLPAVLRDLFRKTGRPLERELELEPLDLVREHRFEDDTTLALPTSRAGQLRALDALEPGLGERWAAHVDSFTEDWEVLRQHYFEHPWQRAALPDPVRRRFDSREMLHKRLKKTLKDERLRELATFPFLAEGHDPRNVPAWMGLVAYLEQRFGTWHVPDGMARIAEVLAARLATRGVTVLRGTPARDVVLREGRAVAVRTDEGDIDADEVVVAVDPRGLPSLAPLVERTMPAIPPVVCHVGLEGDVPDLPHEVVLHGDPLLVVRTGGHAPDGRHAWTIHGRGKIAEDLLRALARHRIDVRAQLVHRVDRSPRELVQQWGSSPLGVLWQGRSTVRARLGPDTPIPHLHTAGAHATPGAGLPFVGLSAALVAERIGPA
;
A
#
# COMPACT_ATOMS: atom_id res chain seq x y z
N MET A 1 -19.23 11.07 23.68
CA MET A 1 -19.61 10.79 22.28
C MET A 1 -19.24 12.02 21.47
N SER A 2 -18.29 11.89 20.55
CA SER A 2 -17.81 12.99 19.72
C SER A 2 -18.34 12.84 18.30
N ARG A 3 -18.57 13.96 17.63
CA ARG A 3 -18.84 14.01 16.19
C ARG A 3 -17.50 13.95 15.46
N VAL A 4 -17.27 12.91 14.70
CA VAL A 4 -16.03 12.71 13.96
C VAL A 4 -16.31 12.82 12.46
N VAL A 5 -15.59 13.70 11.78
CA VAL A 5 -15.63 13.79 10.32
C VAL A 5 -14.36 13.17 9.73
N VAL A 6 -14.54 12.16 8.88
CA VAL A 6 -13.46 11.47 8.17
C VAL A 6 -13.46 11.91 6.71
N VAL A 7 -12.35 12.44 6.23
CA VAL A 7 -12.16 12.90 4.85
C VAL A 7 -11.45 11.82 4.03
N GLY A 8 -12.13 11.28 3.04
CA GLY A 8 -11.66 10.25 2.11
C GLY A 8 -12.20 8.85 2.40
N GLY A 9 -12.91 8.28 1.43
CA GLY A 9 -13.54 6.96 1.46
C GLY A 9 -12.64 5.82 0.94
N GLY A 10 -11.32 6.01 0.89
CA GLY A 10 -10.37 4.93 0.64
C GLY A 10 -10.26 3.99 1.83
N PHE A 11 -9.48 2.90 1.69
CA PHE A 11 -9.31 1.88 2.74
C PHE A 11 -8.98 2.48 4.11
N GLY A 12 -8.06 3.46 4.18
CA GLY A 12 -7.65 4.09 5.44
C GLY A 12 -8.81 4.81 6.14
N GLY A 13 -9.56 5.63 5.40
CA GLY A 13 -10.71 6.36 5.96
C GLY A 13 -11.85 5.45 6.38
N MET A 14 -12.18 4.44 5.55
CA MET A 14 -13.19 3.44 5.92
C MET A 14 -12.79 2.66 7.17
N ALA A 15 -11.50 2.28 7.31
CA ALA A 15 -11.00 1.56 8.47
C ALA A 15 -11.08 2.40 9.76
N VAL A 16 -10.73 3.69 9.68
CA VAL A 16 -10.89 4.62 10.82
C VAL A 16 -12.35 4.79 11.18
N ALA A 17 -13.21 5.07 10.18
CA ALA A 17 -14.65 5.30 10.40
C ALA A 17 -15.32 4.09 11.06
N ALA A 18 -15.03 2.88 10.58
CA ALA A 18 -15.57 1.65 11.17
C ALA A 18 -15.13 1.43 12.62
N ARG A 19 -13.85 1.74 12.95
CA ARG A 19 -13.30 1.61 14.31
C ARG A 19 -13.94 2.63 15.25
N LEU A 20 -14.04 3.88 14.87
CA LEU A 20 -14.58 4.96 15.70
C LEU A 20 -16.10 4.81 15.91
N ALA A 21 -16.85 4.45 14.88
CA ALA A 21 -18.28 4.16 15.03
C ALA A 21 -18.52 2.95 15.97
N LYS A 22 -17.65 1.92 15.92
CA LYS A 22 -17.74 0.77 16.84
C LYS A 22 -17.49 1.17 18.29
N THR A 23 -16.66 2.18 18.54
CA THR A 23 -16.36 2.69 19.89
C THR A 23 -17.30 3.77 20.38
N GLY A 24 -18.40 4.04 19.63
CA GLY A 24 -19.53 4.86 20.10
C GLY A 24 -19.53 6.30 19.60
N HIS A 25 -18.62 6.69 18.70
CA HIS A 25 -18.63 8.02 18.10
C HIS A 25 -19.71 8.15 17.01
N GLU A 26 -20.21 9.36 16.80
CA GLU A 26 -21.00 9.72 15.62
C GLU A 26 -20.03 10.05 14.48
N VAL A 27 -20.05 9.22 13.42
CA VAL A 27 -19.05 9.32 12.34
C VAL A 27 -19.71 9.68 11.02
N THR A 28 -19.21 10.75 10.39
CA THR A 28 -19.52 11.13 9.01
C THR A 28 -18.28 10.95 8.14
N LEU A 29 -18.41 10.17 7.07
CA LEU A 29 -17.34 9.93 6.08
C LEU A 29 -17.65 10.67 4.79
N LEU A 30 -16.74 11.52 4.34
CA LEU A 30 -16.83 12.28 3.10
C LEU A 30 -16.01 11.59 2.01
N GLU A 31 -16.63 11.31 0.87
CA GLU A 31 -15.96 10.78 -0.33
C GLU A 31 -16.36 11.62 -1.55
N ARG A 32 -15.37 12.08 -2.32
CA ARG A 32 -15.57 12.88 -3.51
C ARG A 32 -16.13 12.09 -4.70
N SER A 33 -15.83 10.78 -4.74
CA SER A 33 -16.27 9.87 -5.80
C SER A 33 -17.65 9.29 -5.50
N PRO A 34 -18.35 8.73 -6.50
CA PRO A 34 -19.58 7.97 -6.26
C PRO A 34 -19.32 6.68 -5.51
N ASP A 35 -18.09 6.14 -5.57
CA ASP A 35 -17.73 4.85 -5.01
C ASP A 35 -16.68 4.97 -3.89
N LEU A 36 -16.78 4.05 -2.92
CA LEU A 36 -15.80 3.87 -1.87
C LEU A 36 -14.68 2.90 -2.32
N GLY A 37 -13.57 2.87 -1.57
CA GLY A 37 -12.45 1.95 -1.79
C GLY A 37 -11.18 2.65 -2.24
N GLY A 38 -11.28 3.72 -3.00
CA GLY A 38 -10.11 4.42 -3.54
C GLY A 38 -9.23 3.46 -4.36
N ALA A 39 -7.93 3.41 -4.08
CA ALA A 39 -7.00 2.51 -4.78
C ALA A 39 -7.16 1.02 -4.42
N LEU A 40 -7.99 0.66 -3.44
CA LEU A 40 -8.39 -0.72 -3.15
C LEU A 40 -9.67 -1.13 -3.90
N GLY A 41 -10.13 -0.30 -4.83
CA GLY A 41 -11.23 -0.62 -5.73
C GLY A 41 -10.80 -1.50 -6.90
N SER A 42 -11.71 -1.68 -7.85
CA SER A 42 -11.49 -2.41 -9.09
C SER A 42 -11.70 -1.53 -10.32
N VAL A 43 -11.18 -2.00 -11.45
CA VAL A 43 -11.52 -1.53 -12.80
C VAL A 43 -12.31 -2.65 -13.47
N SER A 44 -13.53 -2.37 -13.94
CA SER A 44 -14.39 -3.37 -14.59
C SER A 44 -14.88 -2.85 -15.93
N GLU A 45 -14.56 -3.55 -17.00
CA GLU A 45 -14.99 -3.24 -18.37
C GLU A 45 -15.16 -4.54 -19.15
N GLU A 46 -16.20 -4.64 -20.00
CA GLU A 46 -16.49 -5.76 -20.91
C GLU A 46 -16.46 -7.16 -20.25
N GLY A 47 -16.88 -7.26 -18.97
CA GLY A 47 -16.90 -8.50 -18.20
C GLY A 47 -15.57 -8.88 -17.54
N PHE A 48 -14.50 -8.12 -17.78
CA PHE A 48 -13.24 -8.24 -17.07
C PHE A 48 -13.22 -7.36 -15.83
N THR A 49 -12.53 -7.80 -14.78
CA THR A 49 -12.31 -7.02 -13.57
C THR A 49 -10.87 -7.16 -13.12
N TRP A 50 -10.20 -6.05 -12.86
CA TRP A 50 -8.82 -5.98 -12.38
C TRP A 50 -8.79 -5.22 -11.05
N ASP A 51 -7.90 -5.62 -10.14
CA ASP A 51 -7.58 -4.80 -8.99
C ASP A 51 -6.95 -3.46 -9.43
N ALA A 52 -7.48 -2.35 -8.93
CA ALA A 52 -6.99 -1.03 -9.31
C ALA A 52 -5.62 -0.68 -8.69
N GLY A 53 -5.24 -1.33 -7.59
CA GLY A 53 -3.98 -1.07 -6.88
C GLY A 53 -3.34 -2.33 -6.32
N ALA A 54 -3.61 -2.68 -5.06
CA ALA A 54 -3.02 -3.84 -4.41
C ALA A 54 -3.60 -5.14 -4.97
N SER A 55 -2.76 -6.12 -5.31
CA SER A 55 -3.15 -7.48 -5.71
C SER A 55 -2.88 -8.52 -4.61
N TYR A 56 -2.21 -8.15 -3.55
CA TYR A 56 -1.95 -8.96 -2.36
C TYR A 56 -1.71 -8.06 -1.14
N THR A 57 -1.63 -8.68 0.03
CA THR A 57 -1.24 -8.00 1.28
C THR A 57 -0.17 -8.79 2.03
N LEU A 58 0.63 -8.07 2.80
CA LEU A 58 1.46 -8.60 3.88
C LEU A 58 0.69 -8.45 5.20
N LEU A 59 1.18 -9.06 6.28
CA LEU A 59 0.64 -8.88 7.63
C LEU A 59 -0.88 -9.09 7.71
N PRO A 60 -1.42 -10.27 7.36
CA PRO A 60 -2.86 -10.53 7.33
C PRO A 60 -3.54 -10.26 8.69
N ALA A 61 -2.77 -10.30 9.78
CA ALA A 61 -3.24 -9.97 11.12
C ALA A 61 -3.84 -8.56 11.22
N VAL A 62 -3.38 -7.60 10.41
CA VAL A 62 -3.90 -6.23 10.42
C VAL A 62 -5.34 -6.18 9.92
N LEU A 63 -5.65 -6.90 8.83
CA LEU A 63 -7.02 -7.04 8.32
C LEU A 63 -7.89 -7.81 9.32
N ARG A 64 -7.40 -8.94 9.85
CA ARG A 64 -8.11 -9.72 10.86
C ARG A 64 -8.45 -8.90 12.11
N ASP A 65 -7.52 -8.07 12.58
CA ASP A 65 -7.77 -7.17 13.71
C ASP A 65 -8.82 -6.11 13.38
N LEU A 66 -8.73 -5.48 12.20
CA LEU A 66 -9.71 -4.50 11.74
C LEU A 66 -11.13 -5.11 11.76
N PHE A 67 -11.32 -6.24 11.11
CA PHE A 67 -12.64 -6.87 11.00
C PHE A 67 -13.17 -7.33 12.36
N ARG A 68 -12.34 -7.99 13.17
CA ARG A 68 -12.69 -8.44 14.52
C ARG A 68 -13.09 -7.27 15.41
N LYS A 69 -12.32 -6.18 15.41
CA LYS A 69 -12.58 -5.01 16.25
C LYS A 69 -13.75 -4.15 15.77
N THR A 70 -14.15 -4.29 14.52
CA THR A 70 -15.28 -3.52 13.97
C THR A 70 -16.56 -4.36 13.82
N GLY A 71 -16.53 -5.66 14.07
CA GLY A 71 -17.74 -6.49 13.99
C GLY A 71 -17.50 -7.98 14.02
N ARG A 72 -17.43 -8.62 12.87
CA ARG A 72 -17.21 -10.06 12.73
C ARG A 72 -15.77 -10.36 12.32
N PRO A 73 -15.24 -11.56 12.64
CA PRO A 73 -13.96 -12.01 12.08
C PRO A 73 -13.95 -11.96 10.55
N LEU A 74 -12.80 -11.67 9.97
CA LEU A 74 -12.60 -11.55 8.52
C LEU A 74 -13.09 -12.80 7.78
N GLU A 75 -12.73 -13.96 8.26
CA GLU A 75 -13.04 -15.28 7.67
C GLU A 75 -14.55 -15.61 7.62
N ARG A 76 -15.39 -14.78 8.24
CA ARG A 76 -16.86 -14.85 8.14
C ARG A 76 -17.41 -14.02 6.99
N GLU A 77 -16.59 -13.21 6.34
CA GLU A 77 -17.03 -12.20 5.37
C GLU A 77 -16.30 -12.32 4.04
N LEU A 78 -15.04 -12.74 4.06
CA LEU A 78 -14.27 -13.03 2.85
C LEU A 78 -13.14 -14.03 3.16
N GLU A 79 -12.73 -14.75 2.14
CA GLU A 79 -11.60 -15.64 2.18
C GLU A 79 -10.31 -14.87 1.94
N LEU A 80 -9.29 -15.12 2.75
CA LEU A 80 -7.96 -14.56 2.59
C LEU A 80 -6.97 -15.73 2.55
N GLU A 81 -6.43 -16.00 1.37
CA GLU A 81 -5.59 -17.14 1.09
C GLU A 81 -4.11 -16.78 1.00
N PRO A 82 -3.21 -17.65 1.49
CA PRO A 82 -1.79 -17.47 1.28
C PRO A 82 -1.42 -17.80 -0.17
N LEU A 83 -0.51 -17.03 -0.74
CA LEU A 83 0.15 -17.38 -1.99
C LEU A 83 1.35 -18.31 -1.72
N ASP A 84 1.56 -19.32 -2.56
CA ASP A 84 2.71 -20.22 -2.47
C ASP A 84 4.02 -19.53 -2.82
N LEU A 85 3.95 -18.60 -3.77
CA LEU A 85 5.07 -17.76 -4.21
C LEU A 85 4.85 -16.32 -3.75
N VAL A 86 5.91 -15.68 -3.29
CA VAL A 86 5.95 -14.22 -3.15
C VAL A 86 5.78 -13.61 -4.54
N ARG A 87 6.62 -14.04 -5.50
CA ARG A 87 6.57 -13.70 -6.94
C ARG A 87 7.62 -14.48 -7.73
N GLU A 88 7.54 -14.42 -9.06
CA GLU A 88 8.60 -14.84 -9.95
C GLU A 88 9.44 -13.63 -10.39
N HIS A 89 10.76 -13.76 -10.36
CA HIS A 89 11.69 -12.77 -10.89
C HIS A 89 12.40 -13.31 -12.13
N ARG A 90 12.40 -12.53 -13.21
CA ARG A 90 13.20 -12.75 -14.41
C ARG A 90 14.24 -11.65 -14.51
N PHE A 91 15.49 -12.04 -14.43
CA PHE A 91 16.63 -11.12 -14.40
C PHE A 91 17.15 -10.82 -15.80
N GLU A 92 17.94 -9.75 -15.94
CA GLU A 92 18.53 -9.35 -17.23
C GLU A 92 19.57 -10.35 -17.76
N ASP A 93 20.08 -11.24 -16.91
CA ASP A 93 20.99 -12.34 -17.28
C ASP A 93 20.27 -13.62 -17.77
N ASP A 94 18.97 -13.50 -18.11
CA ASP A 94 18.08 -14.61 -18.48
C ASP A 94 17.82 -15.64 -17.37
N THR A 95 18.30 -15.45 -16.15
CA THR A 95 17.93 -16.33 -15.04
C THR A 95 16.54 -16.03 -14.51
N THR A 96 15.85 -17.08 -14.01
CA THR A 96 14.51 -16.97 -13.44
C THR A 96 14.49 -17.56 -12.04
N LEU A 97 13.82 -16.86 -11.11
CA LEU A 97 13.62 -17.28 -9.75
C LEU A 97 12.14 -17.21 -9.38
N ALA A 98 11.50 -18.36 -9.21
CA ALA A 98 10.23 -18.45 -8.50
C ALA A 98 10.56 -18.36 -6.98
N LEU A 99 10.24 -17.23 -6.35
CA LEU A 99 10.56 -16.99 -4.94
C LEU A 99 9.42 -17.50 -4.04
N PRO A 100 9.57 -18.63 -3.34
CA PRO A 100 8.54 -19.15 -2.44
C PRO A 100 8.34 -18.26 -1.21
N THR A 101 7.17 -18.37 -0.57
CA THR A 101 6.89 -17.67 0.69
C THR A 101 7.64 -18.28 1.87
N SER A 102 7.90 -19.58 1.86
CA SER A 102 8.58 -20.26 2.96
C SER A 102 10.10 -20.07 2.95
N ARG A 103 10.71 -19.86 4.13
CA ARG A 103 12.15 -19.75 4.29
C ARG A 103 12.93 -20.93 3.65
N ALA A 104 12.50 -22.17 3.93
CA ALA A 104 13.15 -23.35 3.37
C ALA A 104 13.01 -23.43 1.84
N GLY A 105 11.87 -22.96 1.31
CA GLY A 105 11.67 -22.85 -0.13
C GLY A 105 12.60 -21.82 -0.75
N GLN A 106 12.76 -20.64 -0.15
CA GLN A 106 13.66 -19.58 -0.63
C GLN A 106 15.12 -20.05 -0.65
N LEU A 107 15.56 -20.72 0.41
CA LEU A 107 16.91 -21.32 0.47
C LEU A 107 17.16 -22.24 -0.73
N ARG A 108 16.28 -23.23 -0.96
CA ARG A 108 16.41 -24.17 -2.08
C ARG A 108 16.34 -23.51 -3.44
N ALA A 109 15.40 -22.58 -3.63
CA ALA A 109 15.21 -21.91 -4.92
C ALA A 109 16.43 -21.05 -5.30
N LEU A 110 17.01 -20.34 -4.33
CA LEU A 110 18.20 -19.52 -4.54
C LEU A 110 19.49 -20.37 -4.71
N ASP A 111 19.64 -21.45 -3.94
CA ASP A 111 20.78 -22.36 -4.11
C ASP A 111 20.72 -23.15 -5.44
N ALA A 112 19.53 -23.31 -6.03
CA ALA A 112 19.38 -23.86 -7.37
C ALA A 112 19.86 -22.91 -8.47
N LEU A 113 19.83 -21.58 -8.24
CA LEU A 113 20.43 -20.60 -9.15
C LEU A 113 21.96 -20.63 -9.03
N GLU A 114 22.46 -20.59 -7.79
CA GLU A 114 23.90 -20.63 -7.50
C GLU A 114 24.11 -21.08 -6.05
N PRO A 115 24.96 -22.08 -5.79
CA PRO A 115 25.22 -22.59 -4.45
C PRO A 115 25.66 -21.47 -3.48
N GLY A 116 25.01 -21.42 -2.31
CA GLY A 116 25.28 -20.46 -1.24
C GLY A 116 24.53 -19.12 -1.36
N LEU A 117 23.72 -18.90 -2.41
CA LEU A 117 22.84 -17.71 -2.48
C LEU A 117 21.73 -17.77 -1.44
N GLY A 118 21.17 -18.96 -1.20
CA GLY A 118 20.12 -19.16 -0.21
C GLY A 118 20.55 -18.77 1.19
N GLU A 119 21.73 -19.18 1.63
CA GLU A 119 22.27 -18.80 2.94
C GLU A 119 22.54 -17.31 3.06
N ARG A 120 23.09 -16.69 2.01
CA ARG A 120 23.33 -15.23 1.97
C ARG A 120 22.02 -14.44 2.07
N TRP A 121 21.00 -14.89 1.35
CA TRP A 121 19.65 -14.30 1.42
C TRP A 121 19.04 -14.48 2.80
N ALA A 122 19.07 -15.69 3.36
CA ALA A 122 18.54 -15.96 4.68
C ALA A 122 19.22 -15.10 5.75
N ALA A 123 20.55 -14.98 5.72
CA ALA A 123 21.30 -14.11 6.63
C ALA A 123 20.91 -12.63 6.48
N HIS A 124 20.66 -12.18 5.23
CA HIS A 124 20.16 -10.83 4.97
C HIS A 124 18.78 -10.61 5.60
N VAL A 125 17.84 -11.51 5.36
CA VAL A 125 16.47 -11.43 5.92
C VAL A 125 16.51 -11.47 7.44
N ASP A 126 17.26 -12.39 8.05
CA ASP A 126 17.40 -12.53 9.50
C ASP A 126 17.97 -11.27 10.16
N SER A 127 18.81 -10.51 9.44
CA SER A 127 19.38 -9.27 9.95
C SER A 127 18.34 -8.19 10.29
N PHE A 128 17.09 -8.35 9.86
CA PHE A 128 15.97 -7.43 10.15
C PHE A 128 15.07 -7.87 11.31
N THR A 129 15.37 -8.99 11.98
CA THR A 129 14.55 -9.48 13.10
C THR A 129 14.44 -8.44 14.21
N GLU A 130 15.57 -7.83 14.60
CA GLU A 130 15.58 -6.77 15.62
C GLU A 130 14.93 -5.47 15.10
N ASP A 131 15.14 -5.14 13.80
CA ASP A 131 14.49 -3.99 13.17
C ASP A 131 12.95 -4.14 13.22
N TRP A 132 12.44 -5.34 12.94
CA TRP A 132 11.01 -5.63 13.03
C TRP A 132 10.45 -5.39 14.45
N GLU A 133 11.08 -5.95 15.48
CA GLU A 133 10.58 -5.80 16.86
C GLU A 133 10.57 -4.33 17.30
N VAL A 134 11.63 -3.59 16.97
CA VAL A 134 11.73 -2.16 17.30
C VAL A 134 10.68 -1.34 16.54
N LEU A 135 10.55 -1.59 15.22
CA LEU A 135 9.60 -0.84 14.39
C LEU A 135 8.16 -1.17 14.74
N ARG A 136 7.86 -2.44 15.02
CA ARG A 136 6.55 -2.87 15.46
C ARG A 136 6.12 -2.12 16.72
N GLN A 137 6.97 -2.10 17.74
CA GLN A 137 6.66 -1.49 19.03
C GLN A 137 6.63 0.04 19.03
N HIS A 138 7.40 0.70 18.17
CA HIS A 138 7.63 2.14 18.26
C HIS A 138 7.22 2.96 17.03
N TYR A 139 6.73 2.30 15.99
CA TYR A 139 6.37 2.97 14.74
C TYR A 139 5.10 2.43 14.09
N PHE A 140 4.84 1.12 14.21
CA PHE A 140 3.69 0.48 13.58
C PHE A 140 2.48 0.35 14.53
N GLU A 141 2.72 0.01 15.78
CA GLU A 141 1.66 -0.23 16.79
C GLU A 141 1.46 0.93 17.76
N HIS A 142 2.33 1.93 17.77
CA HIS A 142 2.21 3.11 18.61
C HIS A 142 2.48 4.40 17.83
N PRO A 143 1.83 5.52 18.19
CA PRO A 143 2.06 6.81 17.56
C PRO A 143 3.53 7.21 17.63
N TRP A 144 4.04 7.70 16.49
CA TRP A 144 5.41 8.17 16.39
C TRP A 144 5.66 9.41 17.25
N GLN A 145 6.38 9.25 18.34
CA GLN A 145 6.75 10.32 19.26
C GLN A 145 8.24 10.26 19.56
N ARG A 146 9.06 10.92 18.74
CA ARG A 146 10.53 10.84 18.81
C ARG A 146 11.09 11.15 20.20
N ALA A 147 10.50 12.11 20.92
CA ALA A 147 10.95 12.50 22.26
C ALA A 147 10.75 11.38 23.31
N ALA A 148 9.76 10.51 23.11
CA ALA A 148 9.45 9.41 24.02
C ALA A 148 10.25 8.13 23.70
N LEU A 149 11.01 8.10 22.59
CA LEU A 149 11.76 6.89 22.20
C LEU A 149 12.98 6.67 23.11
N PRO A 150 13.24 5.41 23.52
CA PRO A 150 14.51 5.02 24.14
C PRO A 150 15.70 5.37 23.23
N ASP A 151 16.84 5.71 23.83
CA ASP A 151 18.04 6.12 23.08
C ASP A 151 18.50 5.13 22.00
N PRO A 152 18.53 3.81 22.22
CA PRO A 152 18.90 2.86 21.19
C PRO A 152 17.94 2.89 19.99
N VAL A 153 16.63 2.98 20.25
CA VAL A 153 15.58 3.07 19.24
C VAL A 153 15.70 4.37 18.44
N ARG A 154 15.87 5.49 19.16
CA ARG A 154 16.05 6.82 18.55
C ARG A 154 17.28 6.84 17.62
N ARG A 155 18.43 6.26 18.04
CA ARG A 155 19.63 6.15 17.19
C ARG A 155 19.35 5.37 15.90
N ARG A 156 18.52 4.33 15.95
CA ARG A 156 18.15 3.53 14.77
C ARG A 156 17.38 4.38 13.76
N PHE A 157 16.34 5.08 14.18
CA PHE A 157 15.58 5.98 13.31
C PHE A 157 16.39 7.20 12.82
N ASP A 158 17.36 7.64 13.59
CA ASP A 158 18.26 8.74 13.22
C ASP A 158 19.46 8.29 12.37
N SER A 159 19.60 6.98 12.09
CA SER A 159 20.63 6.44 11.22
C SER A 159 20.59 7.11 9.84
N ARG A 160 21.78 7.40 9.31
CA ARG A 160 21.96 7.92 7.93
C ARG A 160 22.25 6.80 6.93
N GLU A 161 22.24 5.56 7.40
CA GLU A 161 22.44 4.42 6.51
C GLU A 161 21.23 4.23 5.60
N MET A 162 21.48 4.21 4.29
CA MET A 162 20.48 3.99 3.26
C MET A 162 20.54 2.56 2.76
N LEU A 163 19.39 2.03 2.32
CA LEU A 163 19.22 0.65 1.91
C LEU A 163 20.24 0.25 0.84
N HIS A 164 20.36 1.03 -0.24
CA HIS A 164 21.32 0.75 -1.31
C HIS A 164 22.77 0.58 -0.80
N LYS A 165 23.22 1.42 0.14
CA LYS A 165 24.57 1.32 0.71
C LYS A 165 24.73 0.05 1.54
N ARG A 166 23.72 -0.30 2.37
CA ARG A 166 23.71 -1.53 3.16
C ARG A 166 23.77 -2.76 2.25
N LEU A 167 22.91 -2.80 1.22
CA LEU A 167 22.86 -3.92 0.28
C LEU A 167 24.18 -4.11 -0.47
N LYS A 168 24.81 -3.06 -0.99
CA LYS A 168 26.14 -3.15 -1.62
C LYS A 168 27.23 -3.74 -0.70
N LYS A 169 27.11 -3.49 0.60
CA LYS A 169 28.05 -4.01 1.59
C LYS A 169 27.78 -5.49 1.91
N THR A 170 26.51 -5.89 2.02
CA THR A 170 26.10 -7.19 2.55
C THR A 170 25.81 -8.23 1.45
N LEU A 171 25.26 -7.81 0.32
CA LEU A 171 24.90 -8.68 -0.80
C LEU A 171 25.80 -8.38 -2.01
N LYS A 172 26.69 -9.32 -2.36
CA LYS A 172 27.61 -9.18 -3.50
C LYS A 172 26.95 -9.54 -4.82
N ASP A 173 26.04 -10.51 -4.80
CA ASP A 173 25.25 -10.91 -5.97
C ASP A 173 24.22 -9.83 -6.34
N GLU A 174 24.11 -9.55 -7.63
CA GLU A 174 23.21 -8.49 -8.14
C GLU A 174 21.75 -8.88 -8.03
N ARG A 175 21.43 -10.13 -8.33
CA ARG A 175 20.07 -10.69 -8.25
C ARG A 175 19.51 -10.56 -6.82
N LEU A 176 20.35 -10.84 -5.79
CA LEU A 176 19.93 -10.63 -4.39
C LEU A 176 19.67 -9.15 -4.06
N ARG A 177 20.46 -8.23 -4.65
CA ARG A 177 20.19 -6.79 -4.48
C ARG A 177 18.89 -6.37 -5.17
N GLU A 178 18.61 -6.90 -6.35
CA GLU A 178 17.37 -6.68 -7.09
C GLU A 178 16.16 -7.20 -6.33
N LEU A 179 16.23 -8.43 -5.76
CA LEU A 179 15.20 -8.96 -4.86
C LEU A 179 14.91 -7.99 -3.71
N ALA A 180 15.97 -7.53 -3.01
CA ALA A 180 15.82 -6.68 -1.83
C ALA A 180 15.34 -5.25 -2.17
N THR A 181 15.58 -4.75 -3.38
CA THR A 181 15.18 -3.40 -3.80
C THR A 181 13.88 -3.35 -4.56
N PHE A 182 13.43 -4.45 -5.15
CA PHE A 182 12.23 -4.52 -5.98
C PHE A 182 10.99 -3.90 -5.31
N PRO A 183 10.63 -4.20 -4.04
CA PRO A 183 9.42 -3.64 -3.44
C PRO A 183 9.41 -2.11 -3.44
N PHE A 184 10.58 -1.49 -3.29
CA PHE A 184 10.74 -0.04 -3.30
C PHE A 184 10.69 0.53 -4.72
N LEU A 185 11.35 -0.14 -5.67
CA LEU A 185 11.34 0.28 -7.08
C LEU A 185 9.93 0.17 -7.67
N ALA A 186 9.18 -0.88 -7.35
CA ALA A 186 7.79 -1.06 -7.77
C ALA A 186 6.87 0.07 -7.26
N GLU A 187 7.16 0.63 -6.09
CA GLU A 187 6.44 1.78 -5.51
C GLU A 187 7.03 3.14 -5.93
N GLY A 188 8.07 3.15 -6.77
CA GLY A 188 8.70 4.38 -7.28
C GLY A 188 9.71 5.02 -6.33
N HIS A 189 10.13 4.31 -5.28
CA HIS A 189 11.19 4.78 -4.39
C HIS A 189 12.58 4.53 -4.98
N ASP A 190 13.50 5.45 -4.74
CA ASP A 190 14.93 5.24 -4.98
C ASP A 190 15.56 4.59 -3.74
N PRO A 191 16.13 3.37 -3.84
CA PRO A 191 16.78 2.70 -2.70
C PRO A 191 17.92 3.49 -2.07
N ARG A 192 18.47 4.49 -2.76
CA ARG A 192 19.46 5.44 -2.22
C ARG A 192 18.87 6.41 -1.19
N ASN A 193 17.55 6.58 -1.21
CA ASN A 193 16.81 7.45 -0.31
C ASN A 193 15.95 6.68 0.70
N VAL A 194 15.89 5.36 0.60
CA VAL A 194 15.18 4.49 1.55
C VAL A 194 16.10 4.22 2.75
N PRO A 195 15.65 4.46 4.00
CA PRO A 195 16.41 4.08 5.19
C PRO A 195 16.71 2.59 5.21
N ALA A 196 17.90 2.20 5.65
CA ALA A 196 18.35 0.81 5.60
C ALA A 196 17.43 -0.16 6.39
N TRP A 197 16.84 0.30 7.49
CA TRP A 197 15.91 -0.50 8.30
C TRP A 197 14.60 -0.83 7.57
N MET A 198 14.22 -0.08 6.54
CA MET A 198 13.06 -0.44 5.70
C MET A 198 13.27 -1.72 4.87
N GLY A 199 14.49 -2.19 4.71
CA GLY A 199 14.76 -3.50 4.10
C GLY A 199 14.06 -4.68 4.79
N LEU A 200 13.44 -4.43 5.95
CA LEU A 200 12.57 -5.37 6.65
C LEU A 200 11.40 -5.91 5.81
N VAL A 201 11.08 -5.30 4.66
CA VAL A 201 10.01 -5.79 3.77
C VAL A 201 10.28 -7.25 3.37
N ALA A 202 11.53 -7.61 3.04
CA ALA A 202 11.91 -9.00 2.75
C ALA A 202 11.69 -9.94 3.95
N TYR A 203 11.89 -9.45 5.18
CA TYR A 203 11.57 -10.19 6.40
C TYR A 203 10.05 -10.39 6.55
N LEU A 204 9.25 -9.35 6.27
CA LEU A 204 7.79 -9.46 6.34
C LEU A 204 7.26 -10.48 5.33
N GLU A 205 7.76 -10.45 4.09
CA GLU A 205 7.39 -11.41 3.04
C GLU A 205 7.71 -12.86 3.45
N GLN A 206 8.91 -13.11 3.96
CA GLN A 206 9.33 -14.46 4.36
C GLN A 206 8.65 -14.93 5.66
N ARG A 207 8.44 -14.04 6.63
CA ARG A 207 7.92 -14.40 7.96
C ARG A 207 6.41 -14.56 7.99
N PHE A 208 5.68 -13.70 7.27
CA PHE A 208 4.23 -13.62 7.32
C PHE A 208 3.55 -14.04 6.02
N GLY A 209 4.32 -14.24 4.96
CA GLY A 209 3.82 -14.60 3.64
C GLY A 209 3.11 -13.44 2.93
N THR A 210 2.72 -13.71 1.70
CA THR A 210 1.86 -12.86 0.88
C THR A 210 0.48 -13.51 0.81
N TRP A 211 -0.57 -12.69 0.89
CA TRP A 211 -1.95 -13.14 0.99
C TRP A 211 -2.82 -12.40 0.01
N HIS A 212 -3.76 -13.07 -0.61
CA HIS A 212 -4.70 -12.47 -1.55
C HIS A 212 -6.15 -12.86 -1.25
N VAL A 213 -7.08 -12.15 -1.86
CA VAL A 213 -8.50 -12.52 -1.91
C VAL A 213 -8.75 -13.13 -3.29
N PRO A 214 -9.21 -14.39 -3.40
CA PRO A 214 -9.41 -15.07 -4.68
C PRO A 214 -10.29 -14.29 -5.67
N ASP A 215 -11.33 -13.61 -5.17
CA ASP A 215 -12.24 -12.79 -5.97
C ASP A 215 -11.74 -11.35 -6.18
N GLY A 216 -10.46 -11.07 -5.93
CA GLY A 216 -9.82 -9.76 -6.03
C GLY A 216 -9.80 -8.98 -4.72
N MET A 217 -8.75 -8.18 -4.55
CA MET A 217 -8.53 -7.41 -3.33
C MET A 217 -9.59 -6.32 -3.09
N ALA A 218 -10.29 -5.88 -4.13
CA ALA A 218 -11.39 -4.92 -4.05
C ALA A 218 -12.53 -5.42 -3.15
N ARG A 219 -12.72 -6.72 -2.99
CA ARG A 219 -13.70 -7.32 -2.07
C ARG A 219 -13.54 -6.84 -0.64
N ILE A 220 -12.30 -6.56 -0.20
CA ILE A 220 -12.05 -5.99 1.14
C ILE A 220 -12.75 -4.63 1.29
N ALA A 221 -12.68 -3.78 0.28
CA ALA A 221 -13.34 -2.48 0.30
C ALA A 221 -14.87 -2.60 0.31
N GLU A 222 -15.43 -3.53 -0.48
CA GLU A 222 -16.87 -3.78 -0.53
C GLU A 222 -17.42 -4.25 0.82
N VAL A 223 -16.78 -5.24 1.43
CA VAL A 223 -17.17 -5.76 2.74
C VAL A 223 -17.01 -4.69 3.82
N LEU A 224 -15.96 -3.87 3.74
CA LEU A 224 -15.76 -2.77 4.68
C LEU A 224 -16.81 -1.66 4.48
N ALA A 225 -17.23 -1.35 3.26
CA ALA A 225 -18.32 -0.41 2.98
C ALA A 225 -19.65 -0.91 3.58
N ALA A 226 -19.98 -2.19 3.45
CA ALA A 226 -21.15 -2.80 4.10
C ALA A 226 -21.05 -2.72 5.64
N ARG A 227 -19.82 -2.83 6.18
CA ARG A 227 -19.53 -2.67 7.60
C ARG A 227 -19.83 -1.25 8.09
N LEU A 228 -19.51 -0.21 7.31
CA LEU A 228 -19.84 1.17 7.65
C LEU A 228 -21.34 1.36 7.84
N ALA A 229 -22.16 0.83 6.92
CA ALA A 229 -23.62 0.86 7.04
C ALA A 229 -24.10 0.16 8.31
N THR A 230 -23.58 -1.04 8.61
CA THR A 230 -23.91 -1.80 9.83
C THR A 230 -23.54 -1.04 11.12
N ARG A 231 -22.52 -0.17 11.06
CA ARG A 231 -22.05 0.65 12.19
C ARG A 231 -22.73 2.01 12.29
N GLY A 232 -23.65 2.31 11.41
CA GLY A 232 -24.36 3.59 11.41
C GLY A 232 -23.50 4.79 11.00
N VAL A 233 -22.43 4.55 10.23
CA VAL A 233 -21.63 5.64 9.67
C VAL A 233 -22.42 6.36 8.60
N THR A 234 -22.54 7.69 8.71
CA THR A 234 -23.10 8.53 7.66
C THR A 234 -22.06 8.68 6.54
N VAL A 235 -22.35 8.18 5.34
CA VAL A 235 -21.45 8.24 4.18
C VAL A 235 -22.00 9.25 3.17
N LEU A 236 -21.28 10.34 2.96
CA LEU A 236 -21.58 11.37 1.97
C LEU A 236 -20.69 11.19 0.75
N ARG A 237 -21.25 10.58 -0.29
CA ARG A 237 -20.58 10.37 -1.58
C ARG A 237 -20.78 11.57 -2.50
N GLY A 238 -19.88 11.77 -3.47
CA GLY A 238 -19.92 12.95 -4.34
C GLY A 238 -19.66 14.26 -3.58
N THR A 239 -19.13 14.17 -2.35
CA THR A 239 -18.95 15.30 -1.45
C THR A 239 -17.46 15.56 -1.21
N PRO A 240 -16.80 16.34 -2.07
CA PRO A 240 -15.39 16.67 -1.93
C PRO A 240 -15.17 17.59 -0.73
N ALA A 241 -14.28 17.21 0.19
CA ALA A 241 -13.76 18.12 1.19
C ALA A 241 -12.85 19.16 0.51
N ARG A 242 -13.07 20.43 0.79
CA ARG A 242 -12.32 21.56 0.24
C ARG A 242 -11.21 22.02 1.16
N ASP A 243 -11.44 21.99 2.47
CA ASP A 243 -10.46 22.34 3.49
C ASP A 243 -10.92 21.92 4.89
N VAL A 244 -9.99 21.97 5.85
CA VAL A 244 -10.30 21.90 7.28
C VAL A 244 -10.51 23.31 7.82
N VAL A 245 -11.61 23.52 8.52
CA VAL A 245 -11.92 24.80 9.15
C VAL A 245 -11.23 24.90 10.50
N LEU A 246 -10.38 25.90 10.65
CA LEU A 246 -9.65 26.15 11.88
C LEU A 246 -10.25 27.36 12.63
N ARG A 247 -10.51 27.19 13.93
CA ARG A 247 -10.86 28.30 14.83
C ARG A 247 -9.96 28.25 16.06
N GLU A 248 -9.35 29.38 16.39
CA GLU A 248 -8.37 29.47 17.49
C GLU A 248 -7.25 28.41 17.40
N GLY A 249 -6.82 28.09 16.17
CA GLY A 249 -5.73 27.15 15.90
C GLY A 249 -6.10 25.67 16.03
N ARG A 250 -7.36 25.29 16.19
CA ARG A 250 -7.85 23.89 16.26
C ARG A 250 -8.86 23.58 15.18
N ALA A 251 -8.94 22.33 14.75
CA ALA A 251 -9.93 21.86 13.78
C ALA A 251 -11.33 21.83 14.45
N VAL A 252 -12.34 22.37 13.73
CA VAL A 252 -13.71 22.44 14.23
C VAL A 252 -14.76 22.02 13.21
N ALA A 253 -14.40 21.93 11.92
CA ALA A 253 -15.30 21.52 10.85
C ALA A 253 -14.50 21.14 9.60
N VAL A 254 -15.18 20.50 8.65
CA VAL A 254 -14.68 20.28 7.28
C VAL A 254 -15.53 21.06 6.30
N ARG A 255 -14.89 21.87 5.45
CA ARG A 255 -15.54 22.64 4.40
C ARG A 255 -15.82 21.77 3.18
N THR A 256 -17.06 21.87 2.69
CA THR A 256 -17.51 21.26 1.44
C THR A 256 -18.15 22.32 0.53
N ASP A 257 -18.57 21.94 -0.68
CA ASP A 257 -19.29 22.83 -1.58
C ASP A 257 -20.72 23.16 -1.06
N GLU A 258 -21.27 22.31 -0.20
CA GLU A 258 -22.61 22.46 0.39
C GLU A 258 -22.58 23.20 1.74
N GLY A 259 -21.40 23.52 2.25
CA GLY A 259 -21.19 24.20 3.53
C GLY A 259 -20.20 23.50 4.44
N ASP A 260 -20.05 24.03 5.64
CA ASP A 260 -19.15 23.48 6.66
C ASP A 260 -19.88 22.38 7.46
N ILE A 261 -19.23 21.23 7.65
CA ILE A 261 -19.71 20.12 8.48
C ILE A 261 -18.96 20.17 9.80
N ASP A 262 -19.65 20.52 10.86
CA ASP A 262 -19.07 20.63 12.23
C ASP A 262 -18.53 19.29 12.73
N ALA A 263 -17.40 19.33 13.40
CA ALA A 263 -16.73 18.18 13.97
C ALA A 263 -16.08 18.52 15.32
N ASP A 264 -16.09 17.57 16.24
CA ASP A 264 -15.29 17.61 17.46
C ASP A 264 -13.89 17.04 17.20
N GLU A 265 -13.77 16.10 16.24
CA GLU A 265 -12.52 15.52 15.75
C GLU A 265 -12.57 15.40 14.20
N VAL A 266 -11.50 15.76 13.53
CA VAL A 266 -11.34 15.63 12.07
C VAL A 266 -10.24 14.62 11.76
N VAL A 267 -10.55 13.65 10.91
CA VAL A 267 -9.56 12.68 10.41
C VAL A 267 -9.38 12.86 8.90
N VAL A 268 -8.16 13.20 8.48
CA VAL A 268 -7.82 13.35 7.06
C VAL A 268 -7.15 12.07 6.57
N ALA A 269 -7.85 11.31 5.72
CA ALA A 269 -7.39 10.07 5.10
C ALA A 269 -7.10 10.22 3.59
N VAL A 270 -6.83 11.44 3.16
CA VAL A 270 -6.40 11.82 1.81
C VAL A 270 -5.03 12.48 1.87
N ASP A 271 -4.48 12.87 0.72
CA ASP A 271 -3.25 13.67 0.69
C ASP A 271 -3.51 15.06 1.28
N PRO A 272 -2.85 15.43 2.38
CA PRO A 272 -3.05 16.74 3.01
C PRO A 272 -2.70 17.92 2.11
N ARG A 273 -1.91 17.73 1.03
CA ARG A 273 -1.58 18.79 0.06
C ARG A 273 -2.81 19.30 -0.69
N GLY A 274 -3.85 18.48 -0.81
CA GLY A 274 -5.12 18.87 -1.42
C GLY A 274 -5.98 19.79 -0.55
N LEU A 275 -5.59 20.03 0.71
CA LEU A 275 -6.30 20.84 1.69
C LEU A 275 -5.43 22.06 2.05
N PRO A 276 -5.80 23.29 1.65
CA PRO A 276 -4.98 24.49 1.81
C PRO A 276 -4.44 24.72 3.22
N SER A 277 -5.26 24.49 4.24
CA SER A 277 -4.86 24.64 5.66
C SER A 277 -3.80 23.64 6.10
N LEU A 278 -3.65 22.51 5.41
CA LEU A 278 -2.74 21.42 5.79
C LEU A 278 -1.51 21.31 4.87
N ALA A 279 -1.58 21.82 3.65
CA ALA A 279 -0.50 21.76 2.68
C ALA A 279 0.86 22.23 3.24
N PRO A 280 0.95 23.33 4.04
CA PRO A 280 2.21 23.77 4.64
C PRO A 280 2.84 22.76 5.59
N LEU A 281 2.02 21.93 6.26
CA LEU A 281 2.51 20.93 7.22
C LEU A 281 3.26 19.78 6.57
N VAL A 282 3.01 19.53 5.29
CA VAL A 282 3.59 18.42 4.50
C VAL A 282 4.46 18.89 3.32
N GLU A 283 4.80 20.17 3.23
CA GLU A 283 5.61 20.76 2.14
C GLU A 283 6.96 20.04 1.93
N ARG A 284 7.54 19.47 3.01
CA ARG A 284 8.81 18.74 2.97
C ARG A 284 8.67 17.29 2.54
N THR A 285 7.49 16.84 2.19
CA THR A 285 7.26 15.51 1.67
C THR A 285 7.03 15.56 0.15
N MET A 286 7.35 14.48 -0.55
CA MET A 286 7.15 14.35 -1.99
C MET A 286 6.22 13.16 -2.24
N PRO A 287 5.11 13.31 -2.99
CA PRO A 287 4.25 12.18 -3.33
C PRO A 287 5.00 11.20 -4.24
N ALA A 288 4.76 9.91 -4.04
CA ALA A 288 5.26 8.89 -4.94
C ALA A 288 4.47 8.94 -6.27
N ILE A 289 5.14 8.63 -7.37
CA ILE A 289 4.50 8.62 -8.69
C ILE A 289 3.98 7.20 -8.95
N PRO A 290 2.69 6.99 -9.29
CA PRO A 290 2.18 5.69 -9.69
C PRO A 290 2.91 5.15 -10.95
N PRO A 291 2.86 3.83 -11.23
CA PRO A 291 3.37 3.28 -12.50
C PRO A 291 2.48 3.69 -13.68
N VAL A 292 2.97 3.47 -14.89
CA VAL A 292 2.09 3.30 -16.05
C VAL A 292 1.40 1.94 -15.90
N VAL A 293 0.10 1.89 -16.11
CA VAL A 293 -0.70 0.66 -15.94
C VAL A 293 -1.41 0.33 -17.25
N CYS A 294 -1.36 -0.94 -17.62
CA CYS A 294 -2.11 -1.49 -18.74
C CYS A 294 -2.88 -2.72 -18.24
N HIS A 295 -4.20 -2.60 -18.13
CA HIS A 295 -5.10 -3.73 -17.90
C HIS A 295 -5.44 -4.37 -19.23
N VAL A 296 -5.36 -5.71 -19.32
CA VAL A 296 -5.67 -6.45 -20.54
C VAL A 296 -6.62 -7.60 -20.26
N GLY A 297 -7.63 -7.71 -21.11
CA GLY A 297 -8.47 -8.89 -21.28
C GLY A 297 -7.91 -9.73 -22.41
N LEU A 298 -7.65 -11.00 -22.17
CA LEU A 298 -7.06 -11.94 -23.11
C LEU A 298 -7.99 -13.12 -23.34
N GLU A 299 -7.97 -13.69 -24.55
CA GLU A 299 -8.76 -14.86 -24.93
C GLU A 299 -7.89 -15.91 -25.61
N GLY A 300 -8.07 -17.19 -25.26
CA GLY A 300 -7.30 -18.31 -25.76
C GLY A 300 -6.08 -18.64 -24.92
N ASP A 301 -5.12 -19.35 -25.54
CA ASP A 301 -3.94 -19.83 -24.84
C ASP A 301 -2.99 -18.69 -24.47
N VAL A 302 -2.71 -18.54 -23.20
CA VAL A 302 -1.75 -17.58 -22.66
C VAL A 302 -0.68 -18.33 -21.85
N PRO A 303 0.54 -17.77 -21.68
CA PRO A 303 1.53 -18.37 -20.81
C PRO A 303 0.99 -18.55 -19.38
N ASP A 304 1.24 -19.72 -18.80
CA ASP A 304 0.94 -20.00 -17.40
C ASP A 304 1.95 -19.23 -16.53
N LEU A 305 1.49 -18.17 -15.88
CA LEU A 305 2.29 -17.30 -15.04
C LEU A 305 1.76 -17.30 -13.60
N PRO A 306 2.64 -17.23 -12.60
CA PRO A 306 2.21 -17.06 -11.22
C PRO A 306 1.52 -15.69 -11.01
N HIS A 307 0.94 -15.50 -9.83
CA HIS A 307 0.17 -14.31 -9.46
C HIS A 307 0.89 -12.98 -9.74
N GLU A 308 2.21 -12.93 -9.54
CA GLU A 308 3.03 -11.76 -9.87
C GLU A 308 4.36 -12.19 -10.50
N VAL A 309 4.69 -11.62 -11.68
CA VAL A 309 5.97 -11.80 -12.38
C VAL A 309 6.65 -10.45 -12.52
N VAL A 310 7.91 -10.39 -12.11
CA VAL A 310 8.77 -9.21 -12.19
C VAL A 310 9.81 -9.41 -13.28
N LEU A 311 9.83 -8.52 -14.25
CA LEU A 311 10.83 -8.50 -15.33
C LEU A 311 11.79 -7.36 -15.00
N HIS A 312 12.98 -7.70 -14.55
CA HIS A 312 14.02 -6.73 -14.20
C HIS A 312 14.57 -6.06 -15.44
N GLY A 313 15.01 -4.81 -15.30
CA GLY A 313 15.56 -4.00 -16.36
C GLY A 313 15.02 -2.56 -16.37
N ASP A 314 15.26 -1.86 -17.48
CA ASP A 314 14.75 -0.50 -17.71
C ASP A 314 14.03 -0.44 -19.09
N PRO A 315 12.68 -0.54 -19.13
CA PRO A 315 11.76 -0.43 -17.98
C PRO A 315 11.68 -1.68 -17.09
N LEU A 316 11.44 -1.47 -15.80
CA LEU A 316 10.97 -2.50 -14.88
C LEU A 316 9.49 -2.79 -15.20
N LEU A 317 9.16 -4.05 -15.48
CA LEU A 317 7.78 -4.48 -15.73
C LEU A 317 7.32 -5.44 -14.62
N VAL A 318 6.05 -5.32 -14.25
CA VAL A 318 5.38 -6.25 -13.33
C VAL A 318 4.09 -6.72 -13.98
N VAL A 319 3.93 -8.03 -14.12
CA VAL A 319 2.70 -8.66 -14.62
C VAL A 319 1.96 -9.29 -13.45
N ARG A 320 0.68 -9.01 -13.31
CA ARG A 320 -0.23 -9.58 -12.32
C ARG A 320 -1.37 -10.29 -13.02
N THR A 321 -1.61 -11.55 -12.66
CA THR A 321 -2.54 -12.45 -13.37
C THR A 321 -3.86 -12.68 -12.62
N GLY A 322 -4.01 -12.10 -11.41
CA GLY A 322 -5.12 -12.38 -10.49
C GLY A 322 -6.42 -11.61 -10.78
N GLY A 323 -6.62 -11.06 -11.98
CA GLY A 323 -7.88 -10.44 -12.35
C GLY A 323 -8.99 -11.47 -12.64
N HIS A 324 -10.25 -11.04 -12.55
CA HIS A 324 -11.41 -11.87 -12.90
C HIS A 324 -11.79 -11.66 -14.38
N ALA A 325 -12.10 -12.75 -15.07
CA ALA A 325 -12.45 -12.75 -16.49
C ALA A 325 -13.60 -13.72 -16.76
N PRO A 326 -14.36 -13.56 -17.87
CA PRO A 326 -15.30 -14.56 -18.35
C PRO A 326 -14.62 -15.90 -18.65
N ASP A 327 -15.39 -16.97 -18.69
CA ASP A 327 -14.90 -18.34 -18.97
C ASP A 327 -14.04 -18.39 -20.24
N GLY A 328 -12.88 -19.04 -20.15
CA GLY A 328 -11.92 -19.18 -21.24
C GLY A 328 -11.12 -17.90 -21.57
N ARG A 329 -11.19 -16.90 -20.69
CA ARG A 329 -10.48 -15.63 -20.81
C ARG A 329 -9.61 -15.37 -19.59
N HIS A 330 -8.70 -14.40 -19.71
CA HIS A 330 -7.77 -14.03 -18.65
C HIS A 330 -7.73 -12.50 -18.48
N ALA A 331 -7.58 -12.04 -17.25
CA ALA A 331 -7.48 -10.62 -16.92
C ALA A 331 -6.13 -10.35 -16.27
N TRP A 332 -5.23 -9.65 -16.97
CA TRP A 332 -3.90 -9.33 -16.48
C TRP A 332 -3.73 -7.82 -16.33
N THR A 333 -2.88 -7.43 -15.38
CA THR A 333 -2.44 -6.05 -15.21
C THR A 333 -0.93 -5.97 -15.37
N ILE A 334 -0.47 -5.06 -16.23
CA ILE A 334 0.95 -4.82 -16.49
C ILE A 334 1.30 -3.43 -15.96
N HIS A 335 2.27 -3.37 -15.05
CA HIS A 335 2.84 -2.12 -14.56
C HIS A 335 4.18 -1.88 -15.24
N GLY A 336 4.43 -0.63 -15.66
CA GLY A 336 5.70 -0.20 -16.21
C GLY A 336 6.31 0.96 -15.43
N ARG A 337 7.63 0.88 -15.15
CA ARG A 337 8.42 1.95 -14.52
C ARG A 337 9.76 2.14 -15.21
N GLY A 338 10.29 3.34 -15.15
CA GLY A 338 11.56 3.69 -15.79
C GLY A 338 11.36 4.27 -17.19
N LYS A 339 12.25 3.96 -18.11
CA LYS A 339 12.24 4.49 -19.49
C LYS A 339 11.26 3.72 -20.37
N ILE A 340 10.00 4.08 -20.29
CA ILE A 340 8.95 3.51 -21.15
C ILE A 340 8.99 4.24 -22.50
N ALA A 341 9.75 3.71 -23.44
CA ALA A 341 9.92 4.28 -24.79
C ALA A 341 8.99 3.65 -25.82
N GLU A 342 8.21 2.62 -25.44
CA GLU A 342 7.33 1.87 -26.33
C GLU A 342 6.09 1.37 -25.58
N ASP A 343 5.19 0.75 -26.34
CA ASP A 343 4.01 0.08 -25.79
C ASP A 343 4.39 -1.05 -24.81
N LEU A 344 3.67 -1.15 -23.67
CA LEU A 344 3.98 -2.12 -22.61
C LEU A 344 3.86 -3.58 -23.10
N LEU A 345 2.93 -3.89 -23.99
CA LEU A 345 2.81 -5.26 -24.56
C LEU A 345 3.97 -5.59 -25.48
N ARG A 346 4.54 -4.60 -26.20
CA ARG A 346 5.77 -4.81 -26.98
C ARG A 346 6.98 -5.01 -26.07
N ALA A 347 7.08 -4.22 -25.02
CA ALA A 347 8.12 -4.41 -24.02
C ALA A 347 8.02 -5.79 -23.37
N LEU A 348 6.81 -6.24 -23.02
CA LEU A 348 6.54 -7.56 -22.46
C LEU A 348 6.95 -8.70 -23.42
N ALA A 349 6.65 -8.54 -24.72
CA ALA A 349 7.01 -9.53 -25.73
C ALA A 349 8.53 -9.77 -25.86
N ARG A 350 9.38 -8.77 -25.56
CA ARG A 350 10.84 -8.94 -25.51
C ARG A 350 11.30 -9.91 -24.42
N HIS A 351 10.52 -10.02 -23.35
CA HIS A 351 10.75 -10.97 -22.25
C HIS A 351 10.07 -12.33 -22.52
N ARG A 352 9.77 -12.66 -23.79
CA ARG A 352 9.13 -13.91 -24.23
C ARG A 352 7.73 -14.13 -23.65
N ILE A 353 7.04 -13.04 -23.27
CA ILE A 353 5.62 -13.05 -22.89
C ILE A 353 4.88 -12.22 -23.94
N ASP A 354 4.52 -12.86 -25.05
CA ASP A 354 3.79 -12.19 -26.12
C ASP A 354 2.32 -12.64 -26.12
N VAL A 355 1.46 -11.75 -25.68
CA VAL A 355 0.00 -11.97 -25.58
C VAL A 355 -0.79 -11.02 -26.51
N ARG A 356 -0.12 -10.39 -27.48
CA ARG A 356 -0.75 -9.41 -28.36
C ARG A 356 -1.79 -10.03 -29.29
N ALA A 357 -1.60 -11.30 -29.67
CA ALA A 357 -2.56 -12.05 -30.50
C ALA A 357 -3.83 -12.45 -29.72
N GLN A 358 -3.74 -12.59 -28.40
CA GLN A 358 -4.83 -12.95 -27.50
C GLN A 358 -5.60 -11.73 -26.97
N LEU A 359 -5.15 -10.50 -27.27
CA LEU A 359 -5.73 -9.29 -26.75
C LEU A 359 -7.15 -9.05 -27.30
N VAL A 360 -8.15 -9.01 -26.41
CA VAL A 360 -9.54 -8.72 -26.76
C VAL A 360 -10.05 -7.43 -26.11
N HIS A 361 -9.43 -6.99 -24.99
CA HIS A 361 -9.77 -5.74 -24.34
C HIS A 361 -8.53 -5.09 -23.68
N ARG A 362 -8.51 -3.75 -23.61
CA ARG A 362 -7.38 -3.01 -23.05
C ARG A 362 -7.80 -1.69 -22.42
N VAL A 363 -7.27 -1.44 -21.24
CA VAL A 363 -7.47 -0.18 -20.50
C VAL A 363 -6.11 0.35 -20.03
N ASP A 364 -5.65 1.44 -20.62
CA ASP A 364 -4.41 2.09 -20.21
C ASP A 364 -4.68 3.20 -19.19
N ARG A 365 -3.76 3.36 -18.25
CA ARG A 365 -3.77 4.45 -17.29
C ARG A 365 -2.36 5.02 -17.11
N SER A 366 -2.22 6.31 -17.39
CA SER A 366 -1.00 7.03 -17.08
C SER A 366 -0.92 7.35 -15.58
N PRO A 367 0.29 7.63 -15.05
CA PRO A 367 0.45 8.10 -13.67
C PRO A 367 -0.40 9.32 -13.34
N ARG A 368 -0.57 10.24 -14.31
CA ARG A 368 -1.37 11.45 -14.16
C ARG A 368 -2.86 11.12 -13.99
N GLU A 369 -3.40 10.24 -14.82
CA GLU A 369 -4.80 9.80 -14.73
C GLU A 369 -5.07 9.10 -13.41
N LEU A 370 -4.17 8.23 -12.94
CA LEU A 370 -4.30 7.57 -11.63
C LEU A 370 -4.33 8.59 -10.48
N VAL A 371 -3.44 9.59 -10.50
CA VAL A 371 -3.44 10.67 -9.50
C VAL A 371 -4.73 11.49 -9.57
N GLN A 372 -5.25 11.79 -10.76
CA GLN A 372 -6.51 12.49 -10.92
C GLN A 372 -7.69 11.67 -10.42
N GLN A 373 -7.73 10.38 -10.77
CA GLN A 373 -8.78 9.45 -10.35
C GLN A 373 -8.88 9.34 -8.82
N TRP A 374 -7.74 9.19 -8.13
CA TRP A 374 -7.74 9.02 -6.67
C TRP A 374 -7.54 10.32 -5.89
N GLY A 375 -7.27 11.45 -6.57
CA GLY A 375 -7.00 12.78 -5.96
C GLY A 375 -5.62 12.89 -5.33
N SER A 376 -4.82 11.84 -5.38
CA SER A 376 -3.44 11.79 -4.89
C SER A 376 -2.77 10.47 -5.32
N SER A 377 -1.51 10.30 -4.98
CA SER A 377 -0.84 9.02 -5.17
C SER A 377 -1.27 8.00 -4.12
N PRO A 378 -1.72 6.80 -4.50
CA PRO A 378 -2.02 5.73 -3.56
C PRO A 378 -0.76 5.16 -2.89
N LEU A 379 0.41 5.44 -3.46
CA LEU A 379 1.72 5.03 -2.95
C LEU A 379 2.28 6.02 -1.90
N GLY A 380 1.47 7.01 -1.50
CA GLY A 380 1.79 7.94 -0.43
C GLY A 380 3.01 8.82 -0.73
N VAL A 381 3.98 8.82 0.17
CA VAL A 381 5.13 9.73 0.21
C VAL A 381 6.42 8.99 -0.07
N LEU A 382 7.21 9.50 -1.03
CA LEU A 382 8.56 8.99 -1.32
C LEU A 382 9.48 9.06 -0.10
N TRP A 383 10.30 8.06 0.05
CA TRP A 383 11.38 8.10 1.02
C TRP A 383 12.44 9.14 0.61
N GLN A 384 12.75 10.04 1.52
CA GLN A 384 13.77 11.10 1.44
C GLN A 384 14.76 10.92 2.61
N GLY A 385 15.17 9.68 2.85
CA GLY A 385 15.97 9.32 3.99
C GLY A 385 15.18 9.40 5.32
N ARG A 386 15.91 9.48 6.42
CA ARG A 386 15.36 9.51 7.79
C ARG A 386 14.38 10.68 8.06
N SER A 387 14.46 11.75 7.28
CA SER A 387 13.59 12.92 7.45
C SER A 387 12.13 12.63 7.13
N THR A 388 11.86 11.66 6.28
CA THR A 388 10.50 11.30 5.84
C THR A 388 9.59 10.92 7.00
N VAL A 389 10.11 10.16 7.98
CA VAL A 389 9.33 9.77 9.18
C VAL A 389 8.86 10.99 9.97
N ARG A 390 9.68 12.05 10.01
CA ARG A 390 9.37 13.28 10.73
C ARG A 390 8.50 14.25 9.94
N ALA A 391 8.53 14.15 8.63
CA ALA A 391 7.81 15.04 7.74
C ALA A 391 6.38 14.54 7.45
N ARG A 392 6.10 13.25 7.66
CA ARG A 392 4.75 12.71 7.58
C ARG A 392 3.95 13.11 8.81
N LEU A 393 2.70 13.45 8.60
CA LEU A 393 1.72 13.56 9.69
C LEU A 393 1.31 12.17 10.17
N GLY A 394 0.59 12.11 11.27
CA GLY A 394 0.14 10.86 11.88
C GLY A 394 -1.12 11.06 12.72
N PRO A 395 -1.35 10.16 13.69
CA PRO A 395 -2.47 10.29 14.61
C PRO A 395 -2.37 11.58 15.47
N ASP A 396 -1.16 12.05 15.72
CA ASP A 396 -0.91 13.36 16.32
C ASP A 396 -0.43 14.34 15.25
N THR A 397 -1.09 15.49 15.15
CA THR A 397 -0.69 16.61 14.28
C THR A 397 -0.40 17.86 15.12
N PRO A 398 0.26 18.88 14.53
CA PRO A 398 0.42 20.16 15.22
C PRO A 398 -0.89 20.91 15.48
N ILE A 399 -1.99 20.49 14.87
CA ILE A 399 -3.32 21.11 15.00
C ILE A 399 -4.16 20.25 15.94
N PRO A 400 -4.60 20.76 17.09
CA PRO A 400 -5.51 20.03 17.98
C PRO A 400 -6.79 19.59 17.25
N HIS A 401 -7.31 18.41 17.61
CA HIS A 401 -8.51 17.79 17.03
C HIS A 401 -8.39 17.45 15.54
N LEU A 402 -7.14 17.42 15.02
CA LEU A 402 -6.84 16.98 13.66
C LEU A 402 -5.93 15.76 13.69
N HIS A 403 -6.32 14.73 12.98
CA HIS A 403 -5.59 13.47 12.83
C HIS A 403 -5.41 13.15 11.35
N THR A 404 -4.35 12.41 11.00
CA THR A 404 -4.18 11.91 9.64
C THR A 404 -4.00 10.40 9.63
N ALA A 405 -4.61 9.75 8.64
CA ALA A 405 -4.51 8.32 8.41
C ALA A 405 -4.24 8.02 6.92
N GLY A 406 -3.91 6.77 6.61
CA GLY A 406 -3.77 6.34 5.22
C GLY A 406 -2.35 6.41 4.67
N ALA A 407 -2.22 6.34 3.34
CA ALA A 407 -0.93 6.20 2.66
C ALA A 407 0.03 7.40 2.85
N HIS A 408 -0.51 8.60 3.03
CA HIS A 408 0.27 9.83 3.23
C HIS A 408 0.64 10.08 4.70
N ALA A 409 0.07 9.31 5.62
CA ALA A 409 0.33 9.38 7.06
C ALA A 409 1.34 8.31 7.52
N THR A 410 1.80 8.41 8.77
CA THR A 410 2.58 7.33 9.39
C THR A 410 1.69 6.11 9.64
N PRO A 411 2.22 4.87 9.46
CA PRO A 411 3.58 4.51 9.08
C PRO A 411 3.87 4.61 7.58
N GLY A 412 2.91 4.75 6.68
CA GLY A 412 3.10 4.93 5.25
C GLY A 412 2.12 4.15 4.37
N ALA A 413 2.47 4.04 3.08
CA ALA A 413 1.68 3.32 2.08
C ALA A 413 1.81 1.80 2.20
N GLY A 414 0.93 1.09 1.50
CA GLY A 414 0.76 -0.37 1.57
C GLY A 414 -0.41 -0.76 2.46
N LEU A 415 -1.17 -1.75 2.03
CA LEU A 415 -2.43 -2.14 2.68
C LEU A 415 -2.29 -2.37 4.20
N PRO A 416 -1.30 -3.14 4.69
CA PRO A 416 -1.14 -3.34 6.13
C PRO A 416 -0.77 -2.05 6.87
N PHE A 417 0.09 -1.22 6.30
CA PHE A 417 0.53 0.02 6.94
C PHE A 417 -0.59 1.06 7.01
N VAL A 418 -1.45 1.12 5.99
CA VAL A 418 -2.65 1.96 6.00
C VAL A 418 -3.65 1.46 7.06
N GLY A 419 -3.80 0.14 7.21
CA GLY A 419 -4.63 -0.46 8.27
C GLY A 419 -4.11 -0.17 9.68
N LEU A 420 -2.79 -0.18 9.88
CA LEU A 420 -2.13 0.22 11.13
C LEU A 420 -2.30 1.70 11.39
N SER A 421 -2.13 2.55 10.39
CA SER A 421 -2.39 4.00 10.50
C SER A 421 -3.80 4.29 11.02
N ALA A 422 -4.79 3.58 10.46
CA ALA A 422 -6.18 3.69 10.91
C ALA A 422 -6.38 3.23 12.37
N ALA A 423 -5.68 2.19 12.79
CA ALA A 423 -5.73 1.70 14.16
C ALA A 423 -5.14 2.73 15.14
N LEU A 424 -4.01 3.35 14.80
CA LEU A 424 -3.34 4.37 15.60
C LEU A 424 -4.24 5.61 15.80
N VAL A 425 -4.94 6.06 14.76
CA VAL A 425 -5.88 7.19 14.88
C VAL A 425 -7.06 6.82 15.80
N ALA A 426 -7.63 5.63 15.62
CA ALA A 426 -8.73 5.19 16.47
C ALA A 426 -8.31 5.03 17.95
N GLU A 427 -7.09 4.57 18.21
CA GLU A 427 -6.52 4.50 19.56
C GLU A 427 -6.29 5.90 20.16
N ARG A 428 -5.82 6.84 19.33
CA ARG A 428 -5.52 8.22 19.75
C ARG A 428 -6.78 9.00 20.14
N ILE A 429 -7.86 8.83 19.39
CA ILE A 429 -9.16 9.45 19.72
C ILE A 429 -9.79 8.74 20.93
N GLY A 430 -9.63 7.41 21.03
CA GLY A 430 -10.16 6.61 22.12
C GLY A 430 -11.64 6.26 22.00
N PRO A 431 -12.26 5.66 23.02
CA PRO A 431 -13.71 5.41 23.05
C PRO A 431 -14.49 6.68 23.37
N ALA A 432 -15.77 6.69 22.96
CA ALA A 432 -16.71 7.80 23.18
C ALA A 432 -17.11 7.97 24.67
#